data_8e24ab90d4d7947bec2c1c4abf82c5d0
#
_entry.id   8e24ab90d4d7947bec2c1c4abf82c5d0
#
_cell.length_a   1.000
_cell.length_b   1.000
_cell.length_c   1.000
_cell.angle_alpha   90.00
_cell.angle_beta   90.00
_cell.angle_gamma   90.00
#
_symmetry.space_group_name_H-M   'P 1'
#
loop_
_entity.id
_entity.type
_entity.pdbx_description
1 polymer ?
#
loop_
_entity_poly.entity_id
_entity_poly.type
_entity_poly.pdbx_seq_one_letter_code
_entity_poly.pdbx_strand_id
1 'polypeptide(L)'
;MKSYQKLTLITAILGLIVPLLGVFAYFFINSLTGIPILAFFLGTAILIAVIIIATNIAAIVVAFYIKNTKRVGAILISCGVVLFLTVHIWGIPGLVLYVVSGIIALREKPTPTARKYTIQCLMCGKELKDINNPDFAKDHLADNPTHLEYREFVEIQGVFS
;
A
#
# COMPACT_ATOMS: atom_id res chain seq x y z
N MET A 1 -1.64 7.22 8.02
CA MET A 1 -1.96 5.89 7.49
C MET A 1 -3.25 5.98 6.68
N LYS A 2 -3.24 5.55 5.42
CA LYS A 2 -4.40 5.60 4.53
C LYS A 2 -5.39 4.47 4.88
N SER A 3 -6.66 4.64 4.50
CA SER A 3 -7.73 3.68 4.88
C SER A 3 -7.45 2.26 4.38
N TYR A 4 -6.98 2.10 3.13
CA TYR A 4 -6.63 0.79 2.61
C TYR A 4 -5.45 0.14 3.35
N GLN A 5 -4.46 0.91 3.83
CA GLN A 5 -3.33 0.39 4.60
C GLN A 5 -3.77 -0.20 5.94
N LYS A 6 -4.70 0.49 6.64
CA LYS A 6 -5.29 -0.02 7.89
C LYS A 6 -6.02 -1.34 7.64
N LEU A 7 -6.85 -1.37 6.60
CA LEU A 7 -7.62 -2.56 6.25
C LEU A 7 -6.71 -3.72 5.84
N THR A 8 -5.69 -3.46 5.01
CA THR A 8 -4.70 -4.48 4.61
C THR A 8 -3.95 -5.04 5.83
N LEU A 9 -3.56 -4.18 6.78
CA LEU A 9 -2.87 -4.62 8.00
C LEU A 9 -3.77 -5.53 8.84
N ILE A 10 -5.02 -5.14 9.06
CA ILE A 10 -6.00 -5.97 9.79
C ILE A 10 -6.20 -7.31 9.08
N THR A 11 -6.38 -7.29 7.76
CA THR A 11 -6.57 -8.51 6.95
C THR A 11 -5.36 -9.43 7.05
N ALA A 12 -4.15 -8.88 6.96
CA ALA A 12 -2.92 -9.66 7.05
C ALA A 12 -2.73 -10.28 8.44
N ILE A 13 -3.03 -9.55 9.51
CA ILE A 13 -2.97 -10.07 10.89
C ILE A 13 -3.98 -11.22 11.05
N LEU A 14 -5.22 -11.04 10.62
CA LEU A 14 -6.23 -12.09 10.66
C LEU A 14 -5.83 -13.28 9.79
N GLY A 15 -5.29 -13.01 8.59
CA GLY A 15 -4.78 -14.03 7.67
C GLY A 15 -3.60 -14.82 8.21
N LEU A 16 -2.85 -14.31 9.18
CA LEU A 16 -1.79 -15.05 9.87
C LEU A 16 -2.31 -15.85 11.07
N ILE A 17 -3.26 -15.30 11.80
CA ILE A 17 -3.82 -15.96 13.01
C ILE A 17 -4.63 -17.20 12.63
N VAL A 18 -5.49 -17.13 11.63
CA VAL A 18 -6.39 -18.23 11.25
C VAL A 18 -5.63 -19.51 10.85
N PRO A 19 -4.60 -19.48 9.99
CA PRO A 19 -3.79 -20.67 9.69
C PRO A 19 -3.05 -21.23 10.90
N LEU A 20 -2.52 -20.35 11.77
CA LEU A 20 -1.83 -20.78 12.99
C LEU A 20 -2.76 -21.53 13.91
N LEU A 21 -3.99 -21.03 14.12
CA LEU A 21 -5.02 -21.73 14.89
C LEU A 21 -5.42 -23.06 14.23
N GLY A 22 -5.52 -23.09 12.90
CA GLY A 22 -5.81 -24.32 12.16
C GLY A 22 -4.72 -25.38 12.35
N VAL A 23 -3.46 -25.00 12.24
CA VAL A 23 -2.31 -25.89 12.48
C VAL A 23 -2.31 -26.38 13.92
N PHE A 24 -2.54 -25.49 14.89
CA PHE A 24 -2.60 -25.86 16.30
C PHE A 24 -3.73 -26.84 16.60
N ALA A 25 -4.94 -26.55 16.11
CA ALA A 25 -6.10 -27.44 16.26
C ALA A 25 -5.85 -28.82 15.65
N TYR A 26 -5.18 -28.85 14.48
CA TYR A 26 -4.82 -30.07 13.82
C TYR A 26 -3.84 -30.91 14.65
N PHE A 27 -2.76 -30.33 15.20
CA PHE A 27 -1.84 -31.02 16.07
C PHE A 27 -2.53 -31.54 17.34
N PHE A 28 -3.43 -30.74 17.92
CA PHE A 28 -4.18 -31.12 19.11
C PHE A 28 -5.10 -32.33 18.85
N ILE A 29 -5.89 -32.29 17.78
CA ILE A 29 -6.80 -33.40 17.42
C ILE A 29 -5.99 -34.67 17.13
N ASN A 30 -4.85 -34.53 16.48
CA ASN A 30 -4.01 -35.66 16.13
C ASN A 30 -3.35 -36.31 17.35
N SER A 31 -2.94 -35.52 18.35
CA SER A 31 -2.40 -36.06 19.60
C SER A 31 -3.44 -36.86 20.38
N LEU A 32 -4.72 -36.56 20.18
CA LEU A 32 -5.84 -37.29 20.83
C LEU A 32 -6.24 -38.58 20.08
N THR A 33 -6.11 -38.59 18.76
CA THR A 33 -6.62 -39.71 17.93
C THR A 33 -5.57 -40.78 17.61
N GLY A 34 -4.28 -40.47 17.71
CA GLY A 34 -3.19 -41.43 17.50
C GLY A 34 -3.08 -42.02 16.08
N ILE A 35 -3.78 -41.44 15.09
CA ILE A 35 -3.88 -42.00 13.74
C ILE A 35 -2.71 -41.48 12.86
N PRO A 36 -1.87 -42.35 12.27
CA PRO A 36 -0.67 -41.93 11.51
C PRO A 36 -0.95 -41.43 10.09
N ILE A 37 -2.18 -41.02 9.77
CA ILE A 37 -2.56 -40.43 8.45
C ILE A 37 -1.80 -39.12 8.16
N LEU A 38 -0.93 -38.76 9.07
CA LEU A 38 -0.37 -37.45 9.29
C LEU A 38 0.72 -37.02 8.34
N ALA A 39 1.60 -37.89 7.91
CA ALA A 39 2.82 -37.46 7.21
C ALA A 39 2.52 -36.84 5.83
N PHE A 40 1.53 -37.36 5.14
CA PHE A 40 1.15 -36.84 3.80
C PHE A 40 0.43 -35.49 3.88
N PHE A 41 -0.48 -35.33 4.88
CA PHE A 41 -1.17 -34.07 5.10
C PHE A 41 -0.29 -32.97 5.71
N LEU A 42 0.74 -33.34 6.46
CA LEU A 42 1.65 -32.38 7.06
C LEU A 42 2.45 -31.59 6.00
N GLY A 43 2.93 -32.25 4.96
CA GLY A 43 3.67 -31.61 3.87
C GLY A 43 2.82 -30.58 3.12
N THR A 44 1.59 -30.94 2.77
CA THR A 44 0.64 -30.03 2.10
C THR A 44 0.21 -28.88 3.00
N ALA A 45 -0.02 -29.12 4.31
CA ALA A 45 -0.37 -28.09 5.26
C ALA A 45 0.74 -27.05 5.45
N ILE A 46 2.00 -27.51 5.53
CA ILE A 46 3.17 -26.62 5.61
C ILE A 46 3.30 -25.76 4.35
N LEU A 47 3.16 -26.36 3.16
CA LEU A 47 3.21 -25.63 1.90
C LEU A 47 2.14 -24.54 1.84
N ILE A 48 0.89 -24.88 2.18
CA ILE A 48 -0.22 -23.93 2.26
C ILE A 48 0.10 -22.81 3.25
N ALA A 49 0.58 -23.12 4.43
CA ALA A 49 0.95 -22.12 5.45
C ALA A 49 2.04 -21.17 4.95
N VAL A 50 3.06 -21.67 4.26
CA VAL A 50 4.12 -20.84 3.67
C VAL A 50 3.55 -19.89 2.61
N ILE A 51 2.66 -20.36 1.73
CA ILE A 51 2.02 -19.51 0.70
C ILE A 51 1.18 -18.41 1.37
N ILE A 52 0.42 -18.74 2.41
CA ILE A 52 -0.41 -17.77 3.14
C ILE A 52 0.47 -16.70 3.79
N ILE A 53 1.53 -17.10 4.49
CA ILE A 53 2.46 -16.17 5.15
C ILE A 53 3.12 -15.26 4.11
N ALA A 54 3.65 -15.82 3.02
CA ALA A 54 4.31 -15.07 1.96
C ALA A 54 3.35 -14.05 1.32
N THR A 55 2.10 -14.46 1.03
CA THR A 55 1.07 -13.59 0.44
C THR A 55 0.71 -12.43 1.39
N ASN A 56 0.54 -12.68 2.69
CA ASN A 56 0.24 -11.66 3.67
C ASN A 56 1.39 -10.66 3.85
N ILE A 57 2.64 -11.15 3.90
CA ILE A 57 3.83 -10.28 3.95
C ILE A 57 3.93 -9.43 2.69
N ALA A 58 3.74 -10.02 1.50
CA ALA A 58 3.76 -9.29 0.23
C ALA A 58 2.68 -8.20 0.21
N ALA A 59 1.46 -8.48 0.68
CA ALA A 59 0.38 -7.50 0.76
C ALA A 59 0.74 -6.32 1.69
N ILE A 60 1.36 -6.57 2.84
CA ILE A 60 1.83 -5.52 3.75
C ILE A 60 2.91 -4.67 3.06
N VAL A 61 3.94 -5.30 2.52
CA VAL A 61 5.04 -4.61 1.85
C VAL A 61 4.49 -3.71 0.73
N VAL A 62 3.63 -4.25 -0.13
CA VAL A 62 3.01 -3.50 -1.22
C VAL A 62 2.20 -2.31 -0.72
N ALA A 63 1.37 -2.51 0.32
CA ALA A 63 0.53 -1.45 0.86
C ALA A 63 1.31 -0.28 1.48
N PHE A 64 2.51 -0.53 2.01
CA PHE A 64 3.31 0.48 2.71
C PHE A 64 4.42 1.09 1.86
N TYR A 65 5.04 0.31 0.97
CA TYR A 65 6.21 0.76 0.21
C TYR A 65 5.88 1.28 -1.19
N ILE A 66 4.80 0.79 -1.82
CA ILE A 66 4.45 1.23 -3.17
C ILE A 66 3.64 2.53 -3.12
N LYS A 67 4.17 3.60 -3.71
CA LYS A 67 3.52 4.91 -3.79
C LYS A 67 2.33 4.95 -4.77
N ASN A 68 2.38 4.12 -5.83
CA ASN A 68 1.34 4.10 -6.86
C ASN A 68 0.10 3.31 -6.40
N THR A 69 -0.93 4.02 -5.97
CA THR A 69 -2.17 3.43 -5.43
C THR A 69 -2.89 2.50 -6.40
N LYS A 70 -2.79 2.74 -7.72
CA LYS A 70 -3.38 1.85 -8.73
C LYS A 70 -2.68 0.49 -8.76
N ARG A 71 -1.34 0.49 -8.71
CA ARG A 71 -0.56 -0.76 -8.64
C ARG A 71 -0.83 -1.50 -7.33
N VAL A 72 -0.87 -0.77 -6.21
CA VAL A 72 -1.22 -1.34 -4.90
C VAL A 72 -2.58 -2.03 -4.97
N GLY A 73 -3.61 -1.36 -5.49
CA GLY A 73 -4.95 -1.93 -5.60
C GLY A 73 -4.99 -3.22 -6.43
N ALA A 74 -4.33 -3.24 -7.59
CA ALA A 74 -4.26 -4.44 -8.43
C ALA A 74 -3.57 -5.61 -7.73
N ILE A 75 -2.44 -5.36 -7.06
CA ILE A 75 -1.68 -6.41 -6.35
C ILE A 75 -2.47 -6.93 -5.15
N LEU A 76 -3.16 -6.08 -4.38
CA LEU A 76 -3.99 -6.52 -3.26
C LEU A 76 -5.13 -7.43 -3.71
N ILE A 77 -5.80 -7.10 -4.81
CA ILE A 77 -6.83 -7.97 -5.39
C ILE A 77 -6.23 -9.32 -5.79
N SER A 78 -5.06 -9.32 -6.45
CA SER A 78 -4.36 -10.55 -6.82
C SER A 78 -3.98 -11.39 -5.59
N CYS A 79 -3.52 -10.78 -4.49
CA CYS A 79 -3.26 -11.48 -3.23
C CYS A 79 -4.52 -12.16 -2.67
N GLY A 80 -5.68 -11.49 -2.73
CA GLY A 80 -6.96 -12.06 -2.32
C GLY A 80 -7.34 -13.29 -3.15
N VAL A 81 -7.17 -13.21 -4.48
CA VAL A 81 -7.43 -14.33 -5.40
C VAL A 81 -6.51 -15.52 -5.11
N VAL A 82 -5.20 -15.28 -4.91
CA VAL A 82 -4.24 -16.33 -4.55
C VAL A 82 -4.64 -17.03 -3.26
N LEU A 83 -5.02 -16.27 -2.22
CA LEU A 83 -5.49 -16.87 -0.97
C LEU A 83 -6.74 -17.71 -1.15
N PHE A 84 -7.70 -17.24 -1.93
CA PHE A 84 -8.91 -18.00 -2.23
C PHE A 84 -8.61 -19.31 -2.97
N LEU A 85 -7.75 -19.27 -3.99
CA LEU A 85 -7.36 -20.47 -4.73
C LEU A 85 -6.58 -21.48 -3.87
N THR A 86 -5.82 -20.98 -2.87
CA THR A 86 -5.00 -21.83 -2.00
C THR A 86 -5.83 -22.52 -0.91
N VAL A 87 -6.76 -21.78 -0.28
CA VAL A 87 -7.47 -22.24 0.92
C VAL A 87 -8.97 -22.48 0.66
N HIS A 88 -9.42 -22.27 -0.60
CA HIS A 88 -10.81 -22.45 -1.05
C HIS A 88 -11.79 -21.66 -0.15
N ILE A 89 -12.81 -22.35 0.40
CA ILE A 89 -13.90 -21.72 1.14
C ILE A 89 -13.40 -20.92 2.38
N TRP A 90 -12.32 -21.35 3.02
CA TRP A 90 -11.71 -20.66 4.15
C TRP A 90 -10.97 -19.37 3.75
N GLY A 91 -10.64 -19.22 2.47
CA GLY A 91 -10.03 -18.02 1.90
C GLY A 91 -11.02 -16.90 1.58
N ILE A 92 -12.34 -17.15 1.63
CA ILE A 92 -13.37 -16.15 1.28
C ILE A 92 -13.25 -14.87 2.11
N PRO A 93 -13.10 -14.90 3.45
CA PRO A 93 -12.95 -13.68 4.23
C PRO A 93 -11.72 -12.86 3.80
N GLY A 94 -10.59 -13.54 3.55
CA GLY A 94 -9.37 -12.91 3.06
C GLY A 94 -9.54 -12.31 1.67
N LEU A 95 -10.18 -13.03 0.74
CA LEU A 95 -10.53 -12.52 -0.59
C LEU A 95 -11.34 -11.23 -0.49
N VAL A 96 -12.45 -11.25 0.26
CA VAL A 96 -13.35 -10.10 0.39
C VAL A 96 -12.59 -8.88 0.95
N LEU A 97 -11.82 -9.06 2.02
CA LEU A 97 -11.10 -7.97 2.67
C LEU A 97 -9.99 -7.41 1.77
N TYR A 98 -9.24 -8.25 1.05
CA TYR A 98 -8.21 -7.78 0.11
C TYR A 98 -8.82 -7.12 -1.13
N VAL A 99 -9.94 -7.61 -1.64
CA VAL A 99 -10.66 -6.98 -2.75
C VAL A 99 -11.18 -5.60 -2.33
N VAL A 100 -11.79 -5.48 -1.15
CA VAL A 100 -12.24 -4.18 -0.62
C VAL A 100 -11.07 -3.23 -0.42
N SER A 101 -9.96 -3.69 0.18
CA SER A 101 -8.73 -2.88 0.32
C SER A 101 -8.20 -2.41 -1.02
N GLY A 102 -8.18 -3.31 -2.01
CA GLY A 102 -7.72 -3.02 -3.36
C GLY A 102 -8.61 -1.99 -4.07
N ILE A 103 -9.93 -2.12 -3.96
CA ILE A 103 -10.88 -1.15 -4.52
C ILE A 103 -10.72 0.23 -3.88
N ILE A 104 -10.54 0.29 -2.55
CA ILE A 104 -10.27 1.56 -1.85
C ILE A 104 -8.98 2.19 -2.38
N ALA A 105 -7.90 1.40 -2.52
CA ALA A 105 -6.64 1.88 -3.07
C ALA A 105 -6.77 2.39 -4.52
N LEU A 106 -7.57 1.70 -5.36
CA LEU A 106 -7.83 2.11 -6.74
C LEU A 106 -8.62 3.42 -6.83
N ARG A 107 -9.56 3.65 -5.89
CA ARG A 107 -10.38 4.86 -5.84
C ARG A 107 -9.68 6.04 -5.18
N GLU A 108 -8.59 5.80 -4.47
CA GLU A 108 -7.83 6.87 -3.83
C GLU A 108 -7.20 7.76 -4.91
N LYS A 109 -7.58 9.04 -4.90
CA LYS A 109 -6.95 10.01 -5.79
C LYS A 109 -5.44 10.04 -5.49
N PRO A 110 -4.59 10.02 -6.53
CA PRO A 110 -3.16 10.19 -6.31
C PRO A 110 -2.97 11.45 -5.47
N THR A 111 -2.23 11.33 -4.38
CA THR A 111 -1.86 12.50 -3.58
C THR A 111 -1.22 13.49 -4.56
N PRO A 112 -1.72 14.72 -4.67
CA PRO A 112 -1.13 15.68 -5.57
C PRO A 112 0.35 15.74 -5.21
N THR A 113 1.18 15.38 -6.15
CA THR A 113 2.65 15.55 -6.04
C THR A 113 2.83 17.00 -5.69
N ALA A 114 3.48 17.31 -4.57
CA ALA A 114 3.74 18.68 -4.18
C ALA A 114 4.45 19.34 -5.36
N ARG A 115 3.74 20.23 -6.05
CA ARG A 115 4.32 20.97 -7.17
C ARG A 115 5.30 21.94 -6.54
N LYS A 116 6.55 21.80 -6.86
CA LYS A 116 7.57 22.75 -6.46
C LYS A 116 7.50 23.90 -7.42
N TYR A 117 6.99 25.02 -6.96
CA TYR A 117 7.00 26.26 -7.72
C TYR A 117 8.35 26.95 -7.49
N THR A 118 9.07 27.22 -8.55
CA THR A 118 10.23 28.09 -8.52
C THR A 118 9.88 29.31 -9.37
N ILE A 119 9.85 30.47 -8.77
CA ILE A 119 9.56 31.74 -9.44
C ILE A 119 10.87 32.53 -9.48
N GLN A 120 11.28 32.96 -10.66
CA GLN A 120 12.43 33.81 -10.83
C GLN A 120 11.97 35.23 -11.17
N CYS A 121 12.37 36.20 -10.35
CA CYS A 121 12.17 37.60 -10.68
C CYS A 121 13.14 38.00 -11.81
N LEU A 122 12.62 38.42 -12.96
CA LEU A 122 13.42 38.78 -14.09
C LEU A 122 14.17 40.10 -13.90
N MET A 123 13.70 40.95 -13.01
CA MET A 123 14.31 42.27 -12.75
C MET A 123 15.55 42.17 -11.84
N CYS A 124 15.53 41.35 -10.79
CA CYS A 124 16.65 41.21 -9.86
C CYS A 124 17.37 39.84 -9.94
N GLY A 125 16.85 38.87 -10.73
CA GLY A 125 17.44 37.55 -10.84
C GLY A 125 17.22 36.64 -9.63
N LYS A 126 16.52 37.10 -8.58
CA LYS A 126 16.32 36.35 -7.36
C LYS A 126 15.37 35.16 -7.61
N GLU A 127 15.84 33.95 -7.31
CA GLU A 127 15.03 32.74 -7.32
C GLU A 127 14.27 32.60 -5.98
N LEU A 128 12.96 32.54 -6.08
CA LEU A 128 12.05 32.31 -4.96
C LEU A 128 11.59 30.86 -5.05
N LYS A 129 12.08 30.03 -4.11
CA LYS A 129 11.74 28.60 -4.04
C LYS A 129 10.76 28.38 -2.90
N ASP A 130 9.48 28.12 -3.22
CA ASP A 130 8.54 27.63 -2.22
C ASP A 130 7.80 26.40 -2.77
N ILE A 131 7.69 25.40 -1.89
CA ILE A 131 7.13 24.08 -2.23
C ILE A 131 5.60 24.11 -2.21
N ASN A 132 4.96 25.05 -1.50
CA ASN A 132 3.55 24.98 -1.15
C ASN A 132 2.77 26.29 -1.27
N ASN A 133 3.39 27.43 -1.46
CA ASN A 133 2.69 28.70 -1.41
C ASN A 133 2.94 29.55 -2.68
N PRO A 134 1.94 29.67 -3.59
CA PRO A 134 2.05 30.55 -4.75
C PRO A 134 2.05 32.04 -4.35
N ASP A 135 1.71 32.39 -3.11
CA ASP A 135 1.66 33.77 -2.63
C ASP A 135 3.04 34.34 -2.29
N PHE A 136 4.10 33.52 -2.32
CA PHE A 136 5.46 33.96 -2.06
C PHE A 136 5.96 35.05 -3.02
N ALA A 137 5.44 35.06 -4.24
CA ALA A 137 5.71 36.13 -5.19
C ALA A 137 5.10 37.48 -4.75
N LYS A 138 3.99 37.43 -4.01
CA LYS A 138 3.34 38.64 -3.50
C LYS A 138 4.16 39.35 -2.42
N ASP A 139 4.83 38.57 -1.58
CA ASP A 139 5.69 39.15 -0.52
C ASP A 139 6.91 39.84 -1.15
N HIS A 140 7.53 39.23 -2.17
CA HIS A 140 8.62 39.86 -2.90
C HIS A 140 8.18 41.11 -3.68
N LEU A 141 6.96 41.11 -4.21
CA LEU A 141 6.37 42.26 -4.90
C LEU A 141 6.02 43.38 -3.93
N ALA A 142 5.57 43.03 -2.71
CA ALA A 142 5.30 44.03 -1.65
C ALA A 142 6.56 44.77 -1.23
N ASP A 143 7.69 44.04 -1.14
CA ASP A 143 8.99 44.62 -0.80
C ASP A 143 9.63 45.40 -1.97
N ASN A 144 9.26 45.03 -3.21
CA ASN A 144 9.86 45.58 -4.45
C ASN A 144 8.77 45.87 -5.50
N PRO A 145 7.98 46.94 -5.37
CA PRO A 145 6.80 47.18 -6.20
C PRO A 145 7.10 47.44 -7.71
N THR A 146 8.36 47.64 -8.07
CA THR A 146 8.81 47.82 -9.47
C THR A 146 9.13 46.50 -10.15
N HIS A 147 9.16 45.37 -9.42
CA HIS A 147 9.56 44.06 -9.98
C HIS A 147 8.33 43.32 -10.52
N LEU A 148 7.79 43.76 -11.65
CA LEU A 148 6.53 43.26 -12.21
C LEU A 148 6.67 42.02 -13.12
N GLU A 149 7.91 41.66 -13.52
CA GLU A 149 8.15 40.54 -14.43
C GLU A 149 8.70 39.32 -13.70
N TYR A 150 7.94 38.20 -13.76
CA TYR A 150 8.30 36.92 -13.19
C TYR A 150 8.29 35.82 -14.24
N ARG A 151 9.21 34.87 -14.12
CA ARG A 151 9.18 33.61 -14.84
C ARG A 151 8.86 32.48 -13.86
N GLU A 152 7.76 31.80 -14.11
CA GLU A 152 7.33 30.66 -13.32
C GLU A 152 7.91 29.37 -13.91
N PHE A 153 8.60 28.60 -13.09
CA PHE A 153 9.06 27.24 -13.41
C PHE A 153 8.31 26.26 -12.53
N VAL A 154 7.54 25.37 -13.15
CA VAL A 154 6.86 24.28 -12.46
C VAL A 154 7.73 23.03 -12.58
N GLU A 155 8.43 22.69 -11.51
CA GLU A 155 9.19 21.45 -11.43
C GLU A 155 8.28 20.34 -10.89
N ILE A 156 7.87 19.41 -11.74
CA ILE A 156 7.10 18.23 -11.34
C ILE A 156 8.10 17.22 -10.77
N GLN A 157 8.31 17.24 -9.45
CA GLN A 157 9.10 16.20 -8.79
C GLN A 157 8.30 14.90 -8.74
N GLY A 158 8.78 13.87 -9.44
CA GLY A 158 8.45 12.48 -9.13
C GLY A 158 7.58 11.73 -10.12
N VAL A 159 8.02 11.62 -11.36
CA VAL A 159 7.45 10.65 -12.30
C VAL A 159 8.43 9.51 -12.65
N PHE A 160 9.65 9.54 -12.15
CA PHE A 160 10.61 8.48 -12.43
C PHE A 160 11.19 7.87 -11.14
N SER A 161 10.55 6.81 -10.68
CA SER A 161 11.19 5.70 -9.94
C SER A 161 10.21 4.54 -9.76
#